data_c688d275e846b186e1e3b1a876a33c59
#
_entry.id   c688d275e846b186e1e3b1a876a33c59
#
_cell.length_a   1.000
_cell.length_b   1.000
_cell.length_c   1.000
_cell.angle_alpha   90.00
_cell.angle_beta   90.00
_cell.angle_gamma   90.00
#
_symmetry.space_group_name_H-M   'P 1'
#
loop_
_entity.id
_entity.type
_entity.pdbx_description
1 polymer ?
#
loop_
_entity_poly.entity_id
_entity_poly.type
_entity_poly.pdbx_seq_one_letter_code
_entity_poly.pdbx_strand_id
1 'polypeptide(L)'
;MTMNKSLLRIAGITYESLVDGPGMRVAVFTQGCDLGCPNCHNPGSHDPNLGREFTVAQLVRTVKKPGPGRAFAQGVTFSGGEPFMQAALLAEVAQKLKSTGWDVVTYTGHTLEKLIAKNDPGINALLSETDILIDGPYIDELRDLDLPFRGSTNQRVIDMNEMRTKI
;
A
#
# COMPACT_ATOMS: atom_id res chain seq x y z
N MET A 1 -19.15 5.33 -14.95
CA MET A 1 -17.90 5.99 -15.34
C MET A 1 -16.78 4.96 -15.41
N THR A 2 -16.17 4.81 -16.56
CA THR A 2 -14.95 4.00 -16.69
C THR A 2 -13.82 4.73 -15.96
N MET A 3 -13.23 4.09 -14.95
CA MET A 3 -12.01 4.60 -14.33
C MET A 3 -10.96 4.83 -15.41
N ASN A 4 -10.42 6.05 -15.47
CA ASN A 4 -9.30 6.33 -16.36
C ASN A 4 -8.10 5.51 -15.89
N LYS A 5 -7.76 4.45 -16.64
CA LYS A 5 -6.68 3.49 -16.31
C LYS A 5 -5.29 4.11 -16.18
N SER A 6 -5.14 5.39 -16.49
CA SER A 6 -3.86 6.13 -16.39
C SER A 6 -3.75 7.01 -15.14
N LEU A 7 -4.75 7.05 -14.28
CA LEU A 7 -4.79 7.88 -13.08
C LEU A 7 -4.98 7.01 -11.83
N LEU A 8 -4.18 7.33 -10.82
CA LEU A 8 -4.33 6.79 -9.46
C LEU A 8 -5.38 7.60 -8.68
N ARG A 9 -6.20 6.93 -7.90
CA ARG A 9 -7.09 7.57 -6.93
C ARG A 9 -6.57 7.36 -5.52
N ILE A 10 -6.37 8.46 -4.81
CA ILE A 10 -5.74 8.52 -3.50
C ILE A 10 -6.70 9.18 -2.51
N ALA A 11 -6.95 8.50 -1.39
CA ALA A 11 -7.78 8.99 -0.30
C ALA A 11 -7.06 10.01 0.56
N GLY A 12 -5.76 9.83 0.79
CA GLY A 12 -4.95 10.72 1.60
C GLY A 12 -3.48 10.36 1.60
N ILE A 13 -2.66 11.26 2.12
CA ILE A 13 -1.22 11.06 2.30
C ILE A 13 -0.82 11.56 3.68
N THR A 14 -0.11 10.74 4.44
CA THR A 14 0.50 11.10 5.72
C THR A 14 2.02 11.07 5.57
N TYR A 15 2.68 12.20 5.85
CA TYR A 15 4.11 12.36 5.55
C TYR A 15 5.06 11.87 6.62
N GLU A 16 4.59 11.69 7.85
CA GLU A 16 5.40 11.31 9.00
C GLU A 16 4.72 10.16 9.73
N SER A 17 4.64 8.99 9.11
CA SER A 17 4.04 7.83 9.75
C SER A 17 5.11 6.93 10.35
N LEU A 18 4.91 6.54 11.61
CA LEU A 18 5.70 5.55 12.34
C LEU A 18 4.93 4.25 12.57
N VAL A 19 3.66 4.21 12.17
CA VAL A 19 2.76 3.07 12.45
C VAL A 19 2.42 2.24 11.21
N ASP A 20 2.76 2.73 10.03
CA ASP A 20 2.44 2.09 8.75
C ASP A 20 3.64 1.32 8.16
N GLY A 21 4.48 0.76 9.01
CA GLY A 21 5.67 0.01 8.63
C GLY A 21 6.91 0.49 9.40
N PRO A 22 8.06 -0.19 9.21
CA PRO A 22 9.28 0.14 9.95
C PRO A 22 9.86 1.49 9.52
N GLY A 23 10.39 2.23 10.47
CA GLY A 23 10.99 3.55 10.25
C GLY A 23 9.97 4.65 10.00
N MET A 24 10.45 5.85 9.69
CA MET A 24 9.58 6.97 9.31
C MET A 24 9.24 6.87 7.82
N ARG A 25 7.95 6.96 7.49
CA ARG A 25 7.45 6.67 6.16
C ARG A 25 6.46 7.72 5.68
N VAL A 26 6.35 7.83 4.36
CA VAL A 26 5.20 8.51 3.75
C VAL A 26 4.15 7.43 3.46
N ALA A 27 3.01 7.50 4.12
CA ALA A 27 1.88 6.60 3.89
C ALA A 27 0.93 7.19 2.85
N VAL A 28 0.70 6.45 1.78
CA VAL A 28 -0.24 6.77 0.71
C VAL A 28 -1.45 5.86 0.85
N PHE A 29 -2.60 6.45 1.12
CA PHE A 29 -3.86 5.73 1.28
C PHE A 29 -4.61 5.75 -0.03
N THR A 30 -4.74 4.58 -0.66
CA THR A 30 -5.46 4.43 -1.92
C THR A 30 -6.97 4.56 -1.73
N GLN A 31 -7.66 5.00 -2.75
CA GLN A 31 -9.12 5.05 -2.79
C GLN A 31 -9.67 3.88 -3.61
N GLY A 32 -10.69 3.22 -3.08
CA GLY A 32 -11.33 2.03 -3.63
C GLY A 32 -10.94 0.76 -2.88
N CYS A 33 -11.94 0.00 -2.45
CA CYS A 33 -11.78 -1.30 -1.82
C CYS A 33 -13.02 -2.15 -2.03
N ASP A 34 -12.84 -3.37 -2.50
CA ASP A 34 -13.90 -4.34 -2.77
C ASP A 34 -14.04 -5.44 -1.69
N LEU A 35 -13.24 -5.35 -0.62
CA LEU A 35 -13.19 -6.40 0.41
C LEU A 35 -14.33 -6.31 1.43
N GLY A 36 -14.80 -5.11 1.76
CA GLY A 36 -15.94 -4.91 2.66
C GLY A 36 -15.74 -5.46 4.07
N CYS A 37 -14.53 -5.41 4.63
CA CYS A 37 -14.26 -5.92 5.98
C CYS A 37 -15.16 -5.26 7.01
N PRO A 38 -15.88 -6.03 7.86
CA PRO A 38 -16.64 -5.46 8.97
C PRO A 38 -15.75 -4.64 9.91
N ASN A 39 -16.24 -3.48 10.34
CA ASN A 39 -15.52 -2.56 11.23
C ASN A 39 -14.15 -2.10 10.70
N CYS A 40 -14.02 -1.99 9.38
CA CYS A 40 -12.83 -1.46 8.74
C CYS A 40 -12.43 -0.11 9.34
N HIS A 41 -11.13 0.09 9.60
CA HIS A 41 -10.60 1.34 10.17
C HIS A 41 -10.70 2.53 9.22
N ASN A 42 -10.89 2.30 7.93
CA ASN A 42 -10.88 3.34 6.90
C ASN A 42 -12.04 3.19 5.90
N PRO A 43 -13.30 3.20 6.38
CA PRO A 43 -14.46 2.97 5.52
C PRO A 43 -14.64 4.05 4.45
N GLY A 44 -14.12 5.27 4.66
CA GLY A 44 -14.16 6.35 3.67
C GLY A 44 -13.32 6.08 2.42
N SER A 45 -12.41 5.11 2.46
CA SER A 45 -11.60 4.72 1.31
C SER A 45 -12.24 3.64 0.41
N HIS A 46 -13.45 3.17 0.73
CA HIS A 46 -14.09 2.07 -0.01
C HIS A 46 -14.64 2.49 -1.37
N ASP A 47 -15.26 3.66 -1.49
CA ASP A 47 -15.86 4.11 -2.74
C ASP A 47 -14.78 4.47 -3.77
N PRO A 48 -14.68 3.73 -4.89
CA PRO A 48 -13.64 3.98 -5.89
C PRO A 48 -13.84 5.28 -6.68
N ASN A 49 -14.97 5.95 -6.54
CA ASN A 49 -15.27 7.21 -7.24
C ASN A 49 -14.81 8.45 -6.45
N LEU A 50 -14.48 8.29 -5.18
CA LEU A 50 -13.98 9.35 -4.33
C LEU A 50 -12.45 9.49 -4.41
N GLY A 51 -11.89 10.36 -3.58
CA GLY A 51 -10.46 10.62 -3.54
C GLY A 51 -9.98 11.59 -4.62
N ARG A 52 -8.68 11.80 -4.65
CA ARG A 52 -8.02 12.71 -5.60
C ARG A 52 -7.28 11.92 -6.67
N GLU A 53 -7.32 12.41 -7.89
CA GLU A 53 -6.64 11.81 -9.03
C GLU A 53 -5.18 12.30 -9.14
N PHE A 54 -4.28 11.36 -9.42
CA PHE A 54 -2.86 11.62 -9.65
C PHE A 54 -2.36 10.82 -10.84
N THR A 55 -1.53 11.42 -11.66
CA THR A 55 -0.63 10.65 -12.52
C THR A 55 0.48 10.05 -11.67
N VAL A 56 1.17 9.03 -12.18
CA VAL A 56 2.36 8.45 -11.52
C VAL A 56 3.38 9.54 -11.18
N ALA A 57 3.70 10.41 -12.13
CA ALA A 57 4.66 11.49 -11.92
C ALA A 57 4.22 12.50 -10.85
N GLN A 58 2.93 12.85 -10.82
CA GLN A 58 2.39 13.74 -9.79
C GLN A 58 2.47 13.12 -8.40
N LEU A 59 2.13 11.83 -8.27
CA LEU A 59 2.18 11.16 -6.98
C LEU A 59 3.62 11.05 -6.46
N VAL A 60 4.56 10.65 -7.32
CA VAL A 60 5.99 10.60 -6.95
C VAL A 60 6.49 11.97 -6.47
N ARG A 61 6.19 13.06 -7.19
CA ARG A 61 6.58 14.41 -6.76
C ARG A 61 5.94 14.79 -5.43
N THR A 62 4.66 14.46 -5.23
CA THR A 62 3.94 14.77 -4.00
C THR A 62 4.54 14.04 -2.81
N VAL A 63 4.82 12.75 -2.96
CA VAL A 63 5.43 11.90 -1.91
C VAL A 63 6.84 12.41 -1.57
N LYS A 64 7.62 12.80 -2.55
CA LYS A 64 9.01 13.29 -2.38
C LYS A 64 9.10 14.78 -2.03
N LYS A 65 7.99 15.50 -1.94
CA LYS A 65 8.00 16.95 -1.68
C LYS A 65 8.72 17.27 -0.35
N PRO A 66 9.74 18.15 -0.35
CA PRO A 66 10.41 18.55 0.87
C PRO A 66 9.47 19.23 1.87
N GLY A 67 9.74 19.06 3.14
CA GLY A 67 8.97 19.68 4.22
C GLY A 67 9.48 19.25 5.60
N PRO A 68 8.94 19.83 6.68
CA PRO A 68 9.28 19.44 8.03
C PRO A 68 9.07 17.94 8.24
N GLY A 69 10.03 17.27 8.91
CA GLY A 69 9.98 15.84 9.19
C GLY A 69 10.26 14.90 8.01
N ARG A 70 10.06 15.35 6.78
CA ARG A 70 10.16 14.53 5.56
C ARG A 70 11.58 14.14 5.18
N ALA A 71 12.58 14.86 5.67
CA ALA A 71 13.98 14.55 5.41
C ALA A 71 14.41 13.18 5.96
N PHE A 72 13.67 12.64 6.92
CA PHE A 72 13.96 11.37 7.57
C PHE A 72 13.13 10.20 7.01
N ALA A 73 12.27 10.43 6.03
CA ALA A 73 11.48 9.36 5.43
C ALA A 73 12.42 8.34 4.74
N GLN A 74 12.27 7.09 5.13
CA GLN A 74 13.06 5.95 4.65
C GLN A 74 12.36 5.21 3.51
N GLY A 75 11.06 5.39 3.37
CA GLY A 75 10.29 4.69 2.37
C GLY A 75 8.85 5.15 2.26
N VAL A 76 8.12 4.49 1.36
CA VAL A 76 6.71 4.69 1.13
C VAL A 76 5.92 3.47 1.61
N THR A 77 4.72 3.71 2.12
CA THR A 77 3.74 2.67 2.40
C THR A 77 2.50 2.89 1.56
N PHE A 78 2.06 1.88 0.85
CA PHE A 78 0.76 1.85 0.19
C PHE A 78 -0.24 1.13 1.09
N SER A 79 -1.28 1.84 1.47
CA SER A 79 -2.34 1.39 2.37
C SER A 79 -3.70 1.98 1.92
N GLY A 80 -4.65 2.17 2.82
CA GLY A 80 -5.93 2.83 2.56
C GLY A 80 -7.03 1.87 2.22
N GLY A 81 -7.60 1.95 1.02
CA GLY A 81 -8.49 0.97 0.45
C GLY A 81 -7.76 -0.35 0.16
N GLU A 82 -7.84 -0.83 -1.07
CA GLU A 82 -7.05 -2.00 -1.49
C GLU A 82 -6.02 -1.58 -2.55
N PRO A 83 -4.73 -1.47 -2.18
CA PRO A 83 -3.70 -1.03 -3.13
C PRO A 83 -3.61 -1.88 -4.40
N PHE A 84 -3.87 -3.18 -4.31
CA PHE A 84 -3.80 -4.07 -5.47
C PHE A 84 -4.92 -3.85 -6.48
N MET A 85 -5.97 -3.09 -6.18
CA MET A 85 -6.92 -2.60 -7.18
C MET A 85 -6.29 -1.61 -8.16
N GLN A 86 -5.18 -0.98 -7.80
CA GLN A 86 -4.43 -0.02 -8.62
C GLN A 86 -2.98 -0.47 -8.83
N ALA A 87 -2.74 -1.77 -8.80
CA ALA A 87 -1.42 -2.38 -8.70
C ALA A 87 -0.44 -1.93 -9.80
N ALA A 88 -0.86 -1.90 -11.05
CA ALA A 88 0.04 -1.56 -12.17
C ALA A 88 0.64 -0.15 -12.03
N LEU A 89 -0.18 0.85 -11.70
CA LEU A 89 0.29 2.24 -11.52
C LEU A 89 1.08 2.42 -10.23
N LEU A 90 0.69 1.72 -9.16
CA LEU A 90 1.47 1.74 -7.91
C LEU A 90 2.84 1.07 -8.08
N ALA A 91 2.95 0.05 -8.92
CA ALA A 91 4.24 -0.55 -9.25
C ALA A 91 5.18 0.46 -9.93
N GLU A 92 4.65 1.28 -10.85
CA GLU A 92 5.45 2.35 -11.47
C GLU A 92 5.88 3.42 -10.46
N VAL A 93 5.00 3.80 -9.52
CA VAL A 93 5.35 4.71 -8.42
C VAL A 93 6.45 4.10 -7.55
N ALA A 94 6.28 2.85 -7.14
CA ALA A 94 7.25 2.12 -6.33
C ALA A 94 8.63 2.07 -7.00
N GLN A 95 8.68 1.68 -8.27
CA GLN A 95 9.93 1.62 -9.03
C GLN A 95 10.68 2.95 -9.04
N LYS A 96 9.95 4.06 -9.27
CA LYS A 96 10.54 5.41 -9.28
C LYS A 96 11.06 5.82 -7.90
N LEU A 97 10.36 5.49 -6.82
CA LEU A 97 10.79 5.79 -5.46
C LEU A 97 11.99 4.93 -5.05
N LYS A 98 11.99 3.64 -5.39
CA LYS A 98 13.11 2.73 -5.12
C LYS A 98 14.40 3.17 -5.82
N SER A 99 14.30 3.73 -7.02
CA SER A 99 15.47 4.27 -7.74
C SER A 99 16.16 5.42 -7.00
N THR A 100 15.49 6.01 -6.00
CA THR A 100 16.05 7.07 -5.14
C THR A 100 16.45 6.56 -3.75
N GLY A 101 16.48 5.24 -3.54
CA GLY A 101 16.91 4.62 -2.29
C GLY A 101 15.81 4.39 -1.26
N TRP A 102 14.55 4.60 -1.61
CA TRP A 102 13.41 4.32 -0.73
C TRP A 102 13.02 2.84 -0.77
N ASP A 103 12.56 2.30 0.35
CA ASP A 103 11.89 1.00 0.39
C ASP A 103 10.37 1.13 0.27
N VAL A 104 9.71 0.00 0.03
CA VAL A 104 8.26 -0.07 -0.22
C VAL A 104 7.61 -1.08 0.71
N VAL A 105 6.64 -0.61 1.48
CA VAL A 105 5.71 -1.44 2.25
C VAL A 105 4.35 -1.38 1.56
N THR A 106 3.70 -2.53 1.39
CA THR A 106 2.34 -2.57 0.82
C THR A 106 1.42 -3.38 1.72
N TYR A 107 0.29 -2.80 2.06
CA TYR A 107 -0.81 -3.48 2.74
C TYR A 107 -1.77 -4.09 1.73
N THR A 108 -2.40 -5.19 2.10
CA THR A 108 -3.49 -5.79 1.33
C THR A 108 -4.41 -6.60 2.24
N GLY A 109 -5.68 -6.59 1.96
CA GLY A 109 -6.63 -7.50 2.60
C GLY A 109 -6.68 -8.90 1.97
N HIS A 110 -5.97 -9.11 0.87
CA HIS A 110 -5.78 -10.45 0.30
C HIS A 110 -4.59 -11.15 0.98
N THR A 111 -4.53 -12.48 0.88
CA THR A 111 -3.30 -13.21 1.18
C THR A 111 -2.36 -13.20 -0.03
N LEU A 112 -1.06 -13.32 0.22
CA LEU A 112 -0.05 -13.39 -0.85
C LEU A 112 -0.38 -14.49 -1.85
N GLU A 113 -0.81 -15.65 -1.36
CA GLU A 113 -1.19 -16.80 -2.20
C GLU A 113 -2.35 -16.47 -3.14
N LYS A 114 -3.36 -15.74 -2.65
CA LYS A 114 -4.49 -15.29 -3.48
C LYS A 114 -4.06 -14.27 -4.53
N LEU A 115 -3.14 -13.36 -4.18
CA LEU A 115 -2.62 -12.39 -5.14
C LEU A 115 -1.84 -13.09 -6.26
N ILE A 116 -0.96 -14.03 -5.92
CA ILE A 116 -0.19 -14.82 -6.88
C ILE A 116 -1.12 -15.63 -7.79
N ALA A 117 -2.16 -16.24 -7.23
CA ALA A 117 -3.11 -17.06 -7.98
C ALA A 117 -3.91 -16.27 -9.04
N LYS A 118 -4.05 -14.95 -8.90
CA LYS A 118 -4.69 -14.10 -9.91
C LYS A 118 -3.88 -14.01 -11.21
N ASN A 119 -2.59 -14.26 -11.15
CA ASN A 119 -1.65 -14.19 -12.28
C ASN A 119 -1.80 -12.91 -13.13
N ASP A 120 -2.07 -11.80 -12.48
CA ASP A 120 -2.25 -10.49 -13.10
C ASP A 120 -0.90 -9.77 -13.22
N PRO A 121 -0.55 -9.24 -14.41
CA PRO A 121 0.74 -8.57 -14.61
C PRO A 121 0.96 -7.36 -13.70
N GLY A 122 -0.07 -6.57 -13.42
CA GLY A 122 0.01 -5.41 -12.53
C GLY A 122 0.26 -5.84 -11.09
N ILE A 123 -0.45 -6.85 -10.63
CA ILE A 123 -0.26 -7.43 -9.28
C ILE A 123 1.17 -7.98 -9.15
N ASN A 124 1.62 -8.76 -10.12
CA ASN A 124 2.98 -9.32 -10.11
C ASN A 124 4.04 -8.21 -10.10
N ALA A 125 3.82 -7.13 -10.85
CA ALA A 125 4.72 -5.97 -10.87
C ALA A 125 4.79 -5.29 -9.49
N LEU A 126 3.64 -5.04 -8.84
CA LEU A 126 3.63 -4.42 -7.52
C LEU A 126 4.25 -5.33 -6.45
N LEU A 127 3.98 -6.63 -6.49
CA LEU A 127 4.62 -7.60 -5.61
C LEU A 127 6.15 -7.61 -5.79
N SER A 128 6.64 -7.48 -7.02
CA SER A 128 8.08 -7.45 -7.29
C SER A 128 8.78 -6.20 -6.75
N GLU A 129 8.07 -5.08 -6.66
CA GLU A 129 8.59 -3.82 -6.11
C GLU A 129 8.40 -3.70 -4.59
N THR A 130 7.54 -4.51 -3.98
CA THR A 130 7.27 -4.48 -2.54
C THR A 130 8.40 -5.16 -1.76
N ASP A 131 8.93 -4.49 -0.76
CA ASP A 131 9.96 -5.03 0.15
C ASP A 131 9.33 -5.74 1.34
N ILE A 132 8.28 -5.17 1.91
CA ILE A 132 7.49 -5.78 2.99
C ILE A 132 6.02 -5.77 2.59
N LEU A 133 5.40 -6.94 2.60
CA LEU A 133 3.97 -7.10 2.39
C LEU A 133 3.28 -7.37 3.73
N ILE A 134 2.27 -6.58 4.05
CA ILE A 134 1.39 -6.83 5.19
C ILE A 134 0.06 -7.32 4.62
N ASP A 135 -0.19 -8.62 4.78
CA ASP A 135 -1.26 -9.31 4.07
C ASP A 135 -2.34 -9.89 4.99
N GLY A 136 -3.48 -10.17 4.42
CA GLY A 136 -4.62 -10.80 5.08
C GLY A 136 -5.73 -9.81 5.41
N PRO A 137 -6.99 -10.28 5.43
CA PRO A 137 -8.13 -9.43 5.74
C PRO A 137 -8.10 -8.98 7.20
N TYR A 138 -8.61 -7.77 7.46
CA TYR A 138 -8.86 -7.36 8.84
C TYR A 138 -10.05 -8.15 9.40
N ILE A 139 -9.85 -8.79 10.54
CA ILE A 139 -10.86 -9.55 11.27
C ILE A 139 -11.03 -8.95 12.66
N ASP A 140 -12.18 -8.32 12.91
CA ASP A 140 -12.41 -7.54 14.14
C ASP A 140 -12.33 -8.41 15.40
N GLU A 141 -12.79 -9.65 15.35
CA GLU A 141 -12.70 -10.61 16.46
C GLU A 141 -11.26 -10.99 16.82
N LEU A 142 -10.32 -10.78 15.90
CA LEU A 142 -8.88 -11.03 16.11
C LEU A 142 -8.09 -9.73 16.27
N ARG A 143 -8.79 -8.61 16.52
CA ARG A 143 -8.17 -7.30 16.73
C ARG A 143 -7.17 -7.35 17.88
N ASP A 144 -5.99 -6.79 17.63
CA ASP A 144 -4.94 -6.65 18.63
C ASP A 144 -4.15 -5.37 18.34
N LEU A 145 -4.22 -4.41 19.25
CA LEU A 145 -3.58 -3.09 19.10
C LEU A 145 -2.09 -3.10 19.46
N ASP A 146 -1.61 -4.17 20.10
CA ASP A 146 -0.20 -4.30 20.48
C ASP A 146 0.66 -4.89 19.34
N LEU A 147 0.02 -5.39 18.28
CA LEU A 147 0.73 -5.93 17.13
C LEU A 147 1.38 -4.81 16.30
N PRO A 148 2.68 -4.88 16.02
CA PRO A 148 3.31 -3.91 15.13
C PRO A 148 2.75 -4.02 13.71
N PHE A 149 2.32 -2.88 13.15
CA PHE A 149 1.88 -2.67 11.77
C PHE A 149 0.61 -3.41 11.33
N ARG A 150 0.01 -4.24 12.18
CA ARG A 150 -1.18 -5.08 11.88
C ARG A 150 -2.36 -4.69 12.76
N GLY A 151 -3.57 -4.89 12.25
CA GLY A 151 -4.81 -4.64 12.99
C GLY A 151 -5.40 -5.88 13.66
N SER A 152 -5.09 -7.07 13.15
CA SER A 152 -5.60 -8.36 13.65
C SER A 152 -4.55 -9.46 13.57
N THR A 153 -4.65 -10.47 14.44
CA THR A 153 -3.62 -11.52 14.62
C THR A 153 -3.43 -12.42 13.41
N ASN A 154 -4.43 -12.53 12.54
CA ASN A 154 -4.38 -13.33 11.31
C ASN A 154 -3.52 -12.70 10.22
N GLN A 155 -3.26 -11.39 10.29
CA GLN A 155 -2.45 -10.69 9.30
C GLN A 155 -0.97 -11.03 9.49
N ARG A 156 -0.22 -11.04 8.38
CA ARG A 156 1.20 -11.39 8.36
C ARG A 156 2.05 -10.20 7.93
N VAL A 157 3.25 -10.11 8.46
CA VAL A 157 4.31 -9.22 7.97
C VAL A 157 5.32 -10.09 7.23
N ILE A 158 5.38 -9.96 5.91
CA ILE A 158 6.18 -10.81 5.03
C ILE A 158 7.34 -10.00 4.45
N ASP A 159 8.57 -10.43 4.72
CA ASP A 159 9.75 -9.92 4.03
C ASP A 159 9.78 -10.51 2.62
N MET A 160 9.49 -9.67 1.62
CA MET A 160 9.42 -10.10 0.23
C MET A 160 10.82 -10.36 -0.36
N ASN A 161 11.87 -9.76 0.20
CA ASN A 161 13.23 -10.01 -0.25
C ASN A 161 13.69 -11.41 0.16
N GLU A 162 13.37 -11.83 1.40
CA GLU A 162 13.61 -13.21 1.83
C GLU A 162 12.80 -14.24 1.02
N MET A 163 11.54 -13.91 0.70
CA MET A 163 10.70 -14.78 -0.10
C MET A 163 11.27 -15.02 -1.49
N ARG A 164 11.82 -13.99 -2.14
CA ARG A 164 12.44 -14.09 -3.48
C ARG A 164 13.71 -14.94 -3.49
N THR A 165 14.46 -14.96 -2.40
CA THR A 165 15.70 -15.77 -2.29
C THR A 165 15.45 -17.26 -2.07
N LYS A 166 14.21 -17.64 -1.68
CA LYS A 166 13.80 -19.03 -1.42
C LYS A 166 13.16 -19.71 -2.64
N ILE A 167 12.99 -18.99 -3.73
CA ILE A 167 12.49 -19.48 -5.01
C ILE A 167 13.67 -19.64 -5.97
#